data_309a6894cc4965a15d222269102e641a
#
_entry.id   309a6894cc4965a15d222269102e641a
#
_cell.length_a   1.000
_cell.length_b   1.000
_cell.length_c   1.000
_cell.angle_alpha   90.00
_cell.angle_beta   90.00
_cell.angle_gamma   90.00
#
_symmetry.space_group_name_H-M   'P 1'
#
loop_
_entity.id
_entity.type
_entity.pdbx_description
1 polymer ?
#
loop_
_entity_poly.entity_id
_entity_poly.type
_entity_poly.pdbx_seq_one_letter_code
_entity_poly.pdbx_strand_id
1 'polypeptide(L)'
;TENSLIENAIANKYDLIIIQPNNGEAQRPYAEKAIAAGIKVITTNARISGIEGASSVDADPYKQAQVNAELAVEKVPQNANVVILKGPPGNFHADERYKSWQKEFFEKRPDVTIVGEEIANWNKDEAMTYMETWMQANKKIDAIISMNDNMAAGALEAVKDKPEFAEIQAYGVDGTA
;
A
#
# COMPACT_ATOMS: atom_id res chain seq x y z
N THR A 1 1.81 7.79 -20.18
CA THR A 1 2.35 7.00 -19.03
C THR A 1 3.50 7.77 -18.37
N GLU A 2 3.85 7.43 -17.11
CA GLU A 2 5.00 8.03 -16.40
C GLU A 2 6.30 7.85 -17.18
N ASN A 3 6.51 6.70 -17.79
CA ASN A 3 7.68 6.42 -18.63
C ASN A 3 7.80 7.41 -19.81
N SER A 4 6.68 7.71 -20.49
CA SER A 4 6.66 8.68 -21.58
C SER A 4 6.99 10.10 -21.10
N LEU A 5 6.63 10.47 -19.86
CA LEU A 5 6.99 11.76 -19.29
C LEU A 5 8.49 11.85 -19.00
N ILE A 6 9.11 10.77 -18.53
CA ILE A 6 10.57 10.73 -18.35
C ILE A 6 11.30 10.85 -19.70
N GLU A 7 10.84 10.12 -20.71
CA GLU A 7 11.42 10.25 -22.07
C GLU A 7 11.28 11.65 -22.65
N ASN A 8 10.14 12.31 -22.46
CA ASN A 8 9.93 13.70 -22.87
C ASN A 8 10.88 14.65 -22.14
N ALA A 9 11.11 14.45 -20.83
CA ALA A 9 12.04 15.25 -20.07
C ALA A 9 13.49 15.10 -20.57
N ILE A 10 13.88 13.88 -20.96
CA ILE A 10 15.20 13.61 -21.58
C ILE A 10 15.30 14.32 -22.92
N ALA A 11 14.29 14.22 -23.79
CA ALA A 11 14.28 14.86 -25.10
C ALA A 11 14.34 16.39 -25.02
N ASN A 12 13.69 16.97 -24.01
CA ASN A 12 13.70 18.40 -23.75
C ASN A 12 14.91 18.91 -22.94
N LYS A 13 15.81 17.99 -22.55
CA LYS A 13 17.05 18.30 -21.81
C LYS A 13 16.81 19.07 -20.52
N TYR A 14 15.87 18.58 -19.71
CA TYR A 14 15.64 19.14 -18.38
C TYR A 14 16.84 18.88 -17.46
N ASP A 15 17.08 19.77 -16.51
CA ASP A 15 18.19 19.65 -15.56
C ASP A 15 17.86 18.70 -14.41
N LEU A 16 16.58 18.58 -14.07
CA LEU A 16 16.08 17.83 -12.92
C LEU A 16 14.71 17.20 -13.23
N ILE A 17 14.51 15.98 -12.76
CA ILE A 17 13.20 15.30 -12.74
C ILE A 17 12.90 14.90 -11.31
N ILE A 18 11.68 15.19 -10.85
CA ILE A 18 11.12 14.66 -9.60
C ILE A 18 10.07 13.63 -9.99
N ILE A 19 10.22 12.40 -9.49
CA ILE A 19 9.37 11.26 -9.83
C ILE A 19 8.73 10.72 -8.56
N GLN A 20 7.42 10.53 -8.58
CA GLN A 20 6.72 9.66 -7.63
C GLN A 20 6.45 8.33 -8.33
N PRO A 21 7.30 7.31 -8.17
CA PRO A 21 7.18 6.08 -8.94
C PRO A 21 5.97 5.26 -8.48
N ASN A 22 5.05 4.97 -9.39
CA ASN A 22 3.95 4.04 -9.11
C ASN A 22 4.43 2.57 -9.18
N ASN A 23 5.29 2.26 -10.15
CA ASN A 23 5.97 0.96 -10.26
C ASN A 23 7.47 1.19 -10.48
N GLY A 24 8.25 1.07 -9.40
CA GLY A 24 9.69 1.36 -9.43
C GLY A 24 10.49 0.47 -10.38
N GLU A 25 10.10 -0.80 -10.55
CA GLU A 25 10.80 -1.73 -11.46
C GLU A 25 10.58 -1.34 -12.92
N ALA A 26 9.33 -1.03 -13.30
CA ALA A 26 9.00 -0.61 -14.66
C ALA A 26 9.59 0.76 -15.03
N GLN A 27 9.83 1.63 -14.04
CA GLN A 27 10.37 2.98 -14.25
C GLN A 27 11.89 3.06 -14.19
N ARG A 28 12.55 2.07 -13.56
CA ARG A 28 14.01 2.04 -13.39
C ARG A 28 14.77 2.29 -14.70
N PRO A 29 14.51 1.58 -15.83
CA PRO A 29 15.27 1.78 -17.05
C PRO A 29 15.18 3.21 -17.60
N TYR A 30 14.05 3.86 -17.40
CA TYR A 30 13.83 5.25 -17.86
C TYR A 30 14.54 6.26 -16.95
N ALA A 31 14.50 6.05 -15.65
CA ALA A 31 15.23 6.87 -14.70
C ALA A 31 16.76 6.74 -14.88
N GLU A 32 17.27 5.54 -15.14
CA GLU A 32 18.69 5.31 -15.46
C GLU A 32 19.10 6.02 -16.76
N LYS A 33 18.24 6.02 -17.80
CA LYS A 33 18.48 6.78 -19.01
C LYS A 33 18.54 8.29 -18.74
N ALA A 34 17.68 8.82 -17.88
CA ALA A 34 17.71 10.23 -17.50
C ALA A 34 19.02 10.59 -16.78
N ILE A 35 19.46 9.75 -15.84
CA ILE A 35 20.74 9.93 -15.14
C ILE A 35 21.90 9.87 -16.11
N ALA A 36 21.93 8.91 -17.03
CA ALA A 36 22.96 8.79 -18.06
C ALA A 36 23.00 10.00 -19.02
N ALA A 37 21.85 10.67 -19.21
CA ALA A 37 21.77 11.92 -19.98
C ALA A 37 22.20 13.16 -19.16
N GLY A 38 22.65 12.99 -17.91
CA GLY A 38 23.10 14.07 -17.04
C GLY A 38 21.98 14.79 -16.28
N ILE A 39 20.75 14.25 -16.30
CA ILE A 39 19.60 14.81 -15.59
C ILE A 39 19.64 14.33 -14.14
N LYS A 40 19.45 15.25 -13.19
CA LYS A 40 19.30 14.90 -11.78
C LYS A 40 17.94 14.25 -11.57
N VAL A 41 17.91 13.09 -10.86
CA VAL A 41 16.67 12.38 -10.56
C VAL A 41 16.45 12.34 -9.04
N ILE A 42 15.28 12.81 -8.63
CA ILE A 42 14.80 12.71 -7.25
C ILE A 42 13.52 11.87 -7.25
N THR A 43 13.47 10.83 -6.43
CA THR A 43 12.22 10.12 -6.16
C THR A 43 11.59 10.62 -4.87
N THR A 44 10.26 10.70 -4.84
CA THR A 44 9.51 11.17 -3.68
C THR A 44 8.31 10.28 -3.40
N ASN A 45 7.91 10.16 -2.14
CA ASN A 45 6.77 9.35 -1.67
C ASN A 45 6.76 7.87 -2.15
N ALA A 46 7.82 7.42 -2.74
CA ALA A 46 8.20 6.05 -3.10
C ALA A 46 9.61 6.12 -3.68
N ARG A 47 10.28 4.98 -3.76
CA ARG A 47 11.62 4.92 -4.33
C ARG A 47 11.72 3.89 -5.44
N ILE A 48 12.72 4.03 -6.27
CA ILE A 48 13.14 3.01 -7.25
C ILE A 48 14.29 2.25 -6.59
N SER A 49 14.06 1.00 -6.20
CA SER A 49 15.08 0.20 -5.52
C SER A 49 16.27 -0.09 -6.43
N GLY A 50 17.49 -0.01 -5.89
CA GLY A 50 18.72 -0.37 -6.60
C GLY A 50 19.12 0.57 -7.74
N ILE A 51 18.56 1.79 -7.82
CA ILE A 51 19.02 2.80 -8.77
C ILE A 51 20.19 3.59 -8.17
N GLU A 52 21.29 3.69 -8.93
CA GLU A 52 22.42 4.55 -8.58
C GLU A 52 22.25 5.95 -9.19
N GLY A 53 22.71 6.97 -8.47
CA GLY A 53 22.67 8.36 -8.96
C GLY A 53 21.33 9.09 -8.78
N ALA A 54 20.31 8.44 -8.24
CA ALA A 54 19.08 9.11 -7.81
C ALA A 54 19.11 9.41 -6.30
N SER A 55 18.48 10.52 -5.91
CA SER A 55 18.18 10.83 -4.50
C SER A 55 16.74 10.48 -4.18
N SER A 56 16.46 10.06 -2.95
CA SER A 56 15.08 9.76 -2.50
C SER A 56 14.70 10.61 -1.30
N VAL A 57 13.50 11.17 -1.34
CA VAL A 57 12.86 11.85 -0.20
C VAL A 57 11.56 11.10 0.09
N ASP A 58 11.57 10.30 1.14
CA ASP A 58 10.48 9.37 1.46
C ASP A 58 10.38 9.12 2.96
N ALA A 59 9.17 8.80 3.44
CA ALA A 59 8.97 8.20 4.75
C ALA A 59 9.28 6.69 4.67
N ASP A 60 9.59 6.08 5.82
CA ASP A 60 9.81 4.64 5.88
C ASP A 60 8.48 3.89 5.91
N PRO A 61 8.05 3.26 4.80
CA PRO A 61 6.74 2.61 4.73
C PRO A 61 6.64 1.35 5.61
N TYR A 62 7.76 0.67 5.86
CA TYR A 62 7.77 -0.44 6.80
C TYR A 62 7.41 0.05 8.21
N LYS A 63 8.05 1.12 8.68
CA LYS A 63 7.77 1.69 10.00
C LYS A 63 6.37 2.27 10.11
N GLN A 64 5.83 2.87 9.05
CA GLN A 64 4.45 3.35 9.04
C GLN A 64 3.46 2.20 9.32
N ALA A 65 3.63 1.07 8.64
CA ALA A 65 2.78 -0.09 8.87
C ALA A 65 3.07 -0.80 10.19
N GLN A 66 4.33 -0.79 10.66
CA GLN A 66 4.74 -1.41 11.93
C GLN A 66 3.96 -0.84 13.12
N VAL A 67 3.76 0.48 13.17
CA VAL A 67 2.99 1.12 14.26
C VAL A 67 1.58 0.55 14.35
N ASN A 68 0.91 0.39 13.20
CA ASN A 68 -0.42 -0.19 13.14
C ASN A 68 -0.42 -1.69 13.44
N ALA A 69 0.56 -2.41 12.94
CA ALA A 69 0.71 -3.85 13.16
C ALA A 69 0.92 -4.17 14.65
N GLU A 70 1.78 -3.42 15.34
CA GLU A 70 2.00 -3.56 16.78
C GLU A 70 0.74 -3.25 17.58
N LEU A 71 -0.01 -2.21 17.22
CA LEU A 71 -1.30 -1.91 17.84
C LEU A 71 -2.33 -3.04 17.59
N ALA A 72 -2.36 -3.60 16.39
CA ALA A 72 -3.25 -4.68 16.02
C ALA A 72 -2.97 -5.96 16.78
N VAL A 73 -1.70 -6.26 17.14
CA VAL A 73 -1.35 -7.41 17.99
C VAL A 73 -2.12 -7.37 19.31
N GLU A 74 -2.31 -6.18 19.88
CA GLU A 74 -2.99 -6.00 21.17
C GLU A 74 -4.51 -5.89 21.01
N LYS A 75 -5.01 -5.31 19.94
CA LYS A 75 -6.42 -4.91 19.77
C LYS A 75 -7.26 -5.94 19.04
N VAL A 76 -6.71 -6.62 18.04
CA VAL A 76 -7.45 -7.61 17.26
C VAL A 76 -7.80 -8.81 18.13
N PRO A 77 -9.08 -9.26 18.16
CA PRO A 77 -9.52 -10.39 18.99
C PRO A 77 -8.74 -11.67 18.70
N GLN A 78 -8.71 -12.58 19.68
CA GLN A 78 -8.12 -13.91 19.46
C GLN A 78 -8.96 -14.71 18.45
N ASN A 79 -8.29 -15.51 17.61
CA ASN A 79 -8.91 -16.29 16.53
C ASN A 79 -9.71 -15.43 15.55
N ALA A 80 -9.25 -14.19 15.32
CA ALA A 80 -9.91 -13.25 14.43
C ALA A 80 -9.87 -13.68 12.97
N ASN A 81 -10.94 -13.36 12.25
CA ASN A 81 -10.95 -13.38 10.79
C ASN A 81 -10.58 -11.99 10.25
N VAL A 82 -9.58 -11.91 9.43
CA VAL A 82 -9.10 -10.64 8.87
C VAL A 82 -9.09 -10.66 7.35
N VAL A 83 -9.23 -9.47 6.77
CA VAL A 83 -9.08 -9.25 5.32
C VAL A 83 -7.94 -8.27 5.06
N ILE A 84 -7.29 -8.42 3.90
CA ILE A 84 -6.12 -7.62 3.52
C ILE A 84 -6.37 -6.94 2.18
N LEU A 85 -6.20 -5.62 2.15
CA LEU A 85 -6.26 -4.78 0.96
C LEU A 85 -4.87 -4.25 0.62
N LYS A 86 -4.36 -4.69 -0.53
CA LYS A 86 -3.00 -4.36 -0.98
C LYS A 86 -3.00 -3.27 -2.05
N GLY A 87 -1.91 -2.50 -2.09
CA GLY A 87 -1.60 -1.62 -3.20
C GLY A 87 -1.11 -2.39 -4.45
N PRO A 88 -0.85 -1.67 -5.55
CA PRO A 88 -0.43 -2.30 -6.81
C PRO A 88 0.93 -2.99 -6.68
N PRO A 89 1.14 -4.11 -7.39
CA PRO A 89 2.40 -4.85 -7.35
C PRO A 89 3.55 -4.01 -7.92
N GLY A 90 4.74 -4.17 -7.36
CA GLY A 90 5.94 -3.41 -7.73
C GLY A 90 5.95 -1.96 -7.22
N ASN A 91 4.96 -1.59 -6.40
CA ASN A 91 4.99 -0.34 -5.65
C ASN A 91 5.73 -0.53 -4.33
N PHE A 92 6.79 0.23 -4.12
CA PHE A 92 7.66 0.11 -2.95
C PHE A 92 6.91 0.23 -1.61
N HIS A 93 5.96 1.18 -1.51
CA HIS A 93 5.16 1.36 -0.29
C HIS A 93 4.23 0.17 -0.02
N ALA A 94 3.58 -0.37 -1.08
CA ALA A 94 2.71 -1.54 -0.94
C ALA A 94 3.49 -2.75 -0.41
N ASP A 95 4.66 -3.01 -1.00
CA ASP A 95 5.48 -4.17 -0.67
C ASP A 95 6.06 -4.07 0.75
N GLU A 96 6.61 -2.90 1.14
CA GLU A 96 7.21 -2.72 2.46
C GLU A 96 6.17 -2.68 3.58
N ARG A 97 4.99 -2.06 3.35
CA ARG A 97 3.87 -2.09 4.30
C ARG A 97 3.36 -3.51 4.50
N TYR A 98 3.23 -4.28 3.41
CA TYR A 98 2.81 -5.69 3.50
C TYR A 98 3.83 -6.56 4.25
N LYS A 99 5.13 -6.42 3.98
CA LYS A 99 6.19 -7.11 4.74
C LYS A 99 6.11 -6.80 6.23
N SER A 100 5.84 -5.55 6.58
CA SER A 100 5.71 -5.15 7.97
C SER A 100 4.53 -5.87 8.64
N TRP A 101 3.36 -5.93 8.00
CA TRP A 101 2.22 -6.67 8.51
C TRP A 101 2.51 -8.16 8.68
N GLN A 102 3.20 -8.78 7.70
CA GLN A 102 3.59 -10.19 7.80
C GLN A 102 4.44 -10.43 9.05
N LYS A 103 5.48 -9.63 9.24
CA LYS A 103 6.45 -9.83 10.32
C LYS A 103 5.94 -9.36 11.68
N GLU A 104 5.30 -8.20 11.75
CA GLU A 104 4.98 -7.55 13.01
C GLU A 104 3.59 -7.90 13.54
N PHE A 105 2.73 -8.50 12.71
CA PHE A 105 1.40 -8.96 13.12
C PHE A 105 1.20 -10.46 12.88
N PHE A 106 1.24 -10.95 11.64
CA PHE A 106 0.86 -12.34 11.35
C PHE A 106 1.80 -13.38 11.98
N GLU A 107 3.12 -13.13 11.99
CA GLU A 107 4.07 -14.02 12.69
C GLU A 107 3.84 -14.05 14.20
N LYS A 108 3.36 -12.95 14.79
CA LYS A 108 3.07 -12.85 16.23
C LYS A 108 1.66 -13.34 16.62
N ARG A 109 0.76 -13.41 15.64
CA ARG A 109 -0.64 -13.80 15.81
C ARG A 109 -1.02 -14.97 14.88
N PRO A 110 -0.42 -16.16 15.08
CA PRO A 110 -0.71 -17.35 14.27
C PRO A 110 -2.14 -17.89 14.47
N ASP A 111 -2.88 -17.37 15.44
CA ASP A 111 -4.28 -17.66 15.70
C ASP A 111 -5.22 -16.96 14.71
N VAL A 112 -4.76 -15.93 14.01
CA VAL A 112 -5.58 -15.15 13.08
C VAL A 112 -5.71 -15.87 11.73
N THR A 113 -6.93 -15.84 11.17
CA THR A 113 -7.21 -16.41 9.85
C THR A 113 -7.43 -15.30 8.82
N ILE A 114 -6.69 -15.36 7.72
CA ILE A 114 -6.92 -14.47 6.58
C ILE A 114 -8.07 -15.08 5.75
N VAL A 115 -9.21 -14.40 5.71
CA VAL A 115 -10.42 -14.84 5.00
C VAL A 115 -10.62 -14.11 3.67
N GLY A 116 -9.78 -13.15 3.35
CA GLY A 116 -9.75 -12.43 2.08
C GLY A 116 -8.47 -11.62 1.93
N GLU A 117 -7.87 -11.65 0.74
CA GLU A 117 -6.68 -10.88 0.40
C GLU A 117 -6.72 -10.52 -1.08
N GLU A 118 -6.74 -9.21 -1.38
CA GLU A 118 -6.82 -8.71 -2.76
C GLU A 118 -6.00 -7.43 -2.98
N ILE A 119 -5.66 -7.20 -4.23
CA ILE A 119 -5.01 -5.97 -4.69
C ILE A 119 -6.10 -4.98 -5.11
N ALA A 120 -6.26 -3.92 -4.32
CA ALA A 120 -7.26 -2.88 -4.57
C ALA A 120 -6.65 -1.55 -5.10
N ASN A 121 -5.39 -1.58 -5.57
CA ASN A 121 -4.74 -0.53 -6.37
C ASN A 121 -4.85 0.89 -5.80
N TRP A 122 -4.82 1.07 -4.47
CA TRP A 122 -5.08 2.33 -3.77
C TRP A 122 -6.49 2.90 -4.02
N ASN A 123 -7.40 2.10 -4.59
CA ASN A 123 -8.71 2.51 -5.05
C ASN A 123 -9.80 2.17 -4.04
N LYS A 124 -10.60 3.17 -3.66
CA LYS A 124 -11.71 3.05 -2.71
C LYS A 124 -12.80 2.11 -3.21
N ASP A 125 -13.19 2.23 -4.47
CA ASP A 125 -14.33 1.49 -5.04
C ASP A 125 -13.97 0.01 -5.25
N GLU A 126 -12.73 -0.29 -5.64
CA GLU A 126 -12.24 -1.67 -5.71
C GLU A 126 -12.24 -2.31 -4.33
N ALA A 127 -11.75 -1.61 -3.31
CA ALA A 127 -11.75 -2.09 -1.93
C ALA A 127 -13.16 -2.34 -1.38
N MET A 128 -14.11 -1.47 -1.69
CA MET A 128 -15.52 -1.63 -1.34
C MET A 128 -16.10 -2.90 -1.99
N THR A 129 -15.85 -3.11 -3.29
CA THR A 129 -16.32 -4.29 -4.03
C THR A 129 -15.76 -5.60 -3.46
N TYR A 130 -14.48 -5.63 -3.10
CA TYR A 130 -13.89 -6.80 -2.45
C TYR A 130 -14.51 -7.06 -1.08
N MET A 131 -14.72 -6.01 -0.28
CA MET A 131 -15.34 -6.17 1.02
C MET A 131 -16.77 -6.70 0.92
N GLU A 132 -17.58 -6.20 -0.02
CA GLU A 132 -18.92 -6.72 -0.30
C GLU A 132 -18.91 -8.21 -0.66
N THR A 133 -17.93 -8.65 -1.43
CA THR A 133 -17.73 -10.07 -1.79
C THR A 133 -17.37 -10.90 -0.57
N TRP A 134 -16.45 -10.42 0.26
CA TRP A 134 -16.01 -11.15 1.46
C TRP A 134 -17.11 -11.27 2.51
N MET A 135 -17.96 -10.26 2.68
CA MET A 135 -19.11 -10.32 3.57
C MET A 135 -20.13 -11.38 3.16
N GLN A 136 -20.30 -11.64 1.86
CA GLN A 136 -21.17 -12.70 1.38
C GLN A 136 -20.64 -14.11 1.72
N ALA A 137 -19.32 -14.26 1.67
CA ALA A 137 -18.64 -15.54 1.94
C ALA A 137 -18.41 -15.78 3.45
N ASN A 138 -18.27 -14.71 4.24
CA ASN A 138 -17.87 -14.79 5.65
C ASN A 138 -18.87 -14.05 6.54
N LYS A 139 -19.45 -14.77 7.50
CA LYS A 139 -20.40 -14.21 8.47
C LYS A 139 -19.74 -13.30 9.51
N LYS A 140 -18.41 -13.37 9.65
CA LYS A 140 -17.63 -12.64 10.63
C LYS A 140 -16.30 -12.24 10.02
N ILE A 141 -16.02 -10.95 10.06
CA ILE A 141 -14.72 -10.33 9.75
C ILE A 141 -14.44 -9.36 10.89
N ASP A 142 -13.33 -9.56 11.59
CA ASP A 142 -12.98 -8.81 12.79
C ASP A 142 -12.11 -7.59 12.50
N ALA A 143 -11.26 -7.68 11.46
CA ALA A 143 -10.40 -6.56 11.10
C ALA A 143 -10.13 -6.48 9.59
N ILE A 144 -9.95 -5.24 9.14
CA ILE A 144 -9.49 -4.84 7.80
C ILE A 144 -8.07 -4.33 7.92
N ILE A 145 -7.13 -5.01 7.28
CA ILE A 145 -5.73 -4.60 7.17
C ILE A 145 -5.54 -3.99 5.79
N SER A 146 -5.32 -2.69 5.73
CA SER A 146 -5.21 -1.96 4.48
C SER A 146 -3.86 -1.24 4.37
N MET A 147 -3.27 -1.29 3.18
CA MET A 147 -1.99 -0.64 2.94
C MET A 147 -2.13 0.89 2.81
N ASN A 148 -3.36 1.43 2.73
CA ASN A 148 -3.65 2.86 2.87
C ASN A 148 -5.07 3.13 3.38
N ASP A 149 -5.34 4.38 3.78
CA ASP A 149 -6.63 4.80 4.33
C ASP A 149 -7.74 4.83 3.27
N ASN A 150 -7.42 5.15 2.03
CA ASN A 150 -8.43 5.24 0.97
C ASN A 150 -9.11 3.89 0.72
N MET A 151 -8.35 2.80 0.69
CA MET A 151 -8.89 1.45 0.59
C MET A 151 -9.61 1.03 1.87
N ALA A 152 -9.06 1.38 3.06
CA ALA A 152 -9.73 1.12 4.34
C ALA A 152 -11.10 1.80 4.40
N ALA A 153 -11.20 3.06 3.98
CA ALA A 153 -12.46 3.79 3.92
C ALA A 153 -13.46 3.16 2.94
N GLY A 154 -12.99 2.59 1.82
CA GLY A 154 -13.85 1.84 0.90
C GLY A 154 -14.46 0.60 1.55
N ALA A 155 -13.64 -0.19 2.24
CA ALA A 155 -14.11 -1.38 2.94
C ALA A 155 -15.07 -1.02 4.10
N LEU A 156 -14.78 0.05 4.87
CA LEU A 156 -15.66 0.52 5.93
C LEU A 156 -17.01 1.04 5.38
N GLU A 157 -17.02 1.68 4.21
CA GLU A 157 -18.25 2.10 3.56
C GLU A 157 -19.17 0.93 3.23
N ALA A 158 -18.60 -0.23 2.82
CA ALA A 158 -19.37 -1.44 2.54
C ALA A 158 -20.07 -2.03 3.77
N VAL A 159 -19.52 -1.80 4.99
CA VAL A 159 -20.04 -2.40 6.24
C VAL A 159 -20.84 -1.43 7.11
N LYS A 160 -20.86 -0.13 6.81
CA LYS A 160 -21.40 0.92 7.70
C LYS A 160 -22.84 0.68 8.17
N ASP A 161 -23.67 0.08 7.33
CA ASP A 161 -25.09 -0.19 7.62
C ASP A 161 -25.35 -1.67 7.98
N LYS A 162 -24.30 -2.40 8.38
CA LYS A 162 -24.34 -3.83 8.71
C LYS A 162 -24.06 -4.04 10.21
N PRO A 163 -25.09 -4.25 11.04
CA PRO A 163 -24.91 -4.41 12.48
C PRO A 163 -23.93 -5.54 12.87
N GLU A 164 -23.87 -6.59 12.06
CA GLU A 164 -22.97 -7.75 12.27
C GLU A 164 -21.48 -7.40 12.16
N PHE A 165 -21.15 -6.25 11.55
CA PHE A 165 -19.78 -5.73 11.41
C PHE A 165 -19.55 -4.43 12.21
N ALA A 166 -20.44 -4.08 13.15
CA ALA A 166 -20.32 -2.82 13.92
C ALA A 166 -19.02 -2.70 14.73
N GLU A 167 -18.42 -3.82 15.13
CA GLU A 167 -17.20 -3.87 15.92
C GLU A 167 -15.94 -4.12 15.06
N ILE A 168 -16.07 -4.07 13.71
CA ILE A 168 -14.93 -4.29 12.83
C ILE A 168 -13.87 -3.21 13.02
N GLN A 169 -12.62 -3.63 13.11
CA GLN A 169 -11.48 -2.72 13.22
C GLN A 169 -10.85 -2.49 11.84
N ALA A 170 -10.38 -1.29 11.58
CA ALA A 170 -9.67 -1.00 10.33
C ALA A 170 -8.33 -0.32 10.61
N TYR A 171 -7.33 -0.78 9.92
CA TYR A 171 -5.95 -0.26 10.00
C TYR A 171 -5.53 0.22 8.63
N GLY A 172 -5.19 1.49 8.53
CA GLY A 172 -4.74 2.15 7.31
C GLY A 172 -3.47 2.96 7.54
N VAL A 173 -3.00 3.61 6.52
CA VAL A 173 -1.84 4.52 6.54
C VAL A 173 -2.20 5.73 5.69
N ASP A 174 -1.64 6.86 5.97
CA ASP A 174 -1.64 8.19 5.32
C ASP A 174 -2.26 9.27 6.23
N GLY A 175 -3.15 8.93 7.18
CA GLY A 175 -3.80 9.90 8.08
C GLY A 175 -4.83 10.76 7.35
N THR A 176 -5.50 10.20 6.35
CA THR A 176 -6.62 10.87 5.66
C THR A 176 -7.91 10.72 6.49
N ALA A 177 -8.69 11.81 6.58
CA ALA A 177 -9.96 11.80 7.30
C ALA A 177 -11.10 11.18 6.49
#